data_36896f810c01da485d53610730827173
#
_entry.id   36896f810c01da485d53610730827173
#
_cell.length_a   1.000
_cell.length_b   1.000
_cell.length_c   1.000
_cell.angle_alpha   90.00
_cell.angle_beta   90.00
_cell.angle_gamma   90.00
#
_symmetry.space_group_name_H-M   'P 1'
#
loop_
_entity.id
_entity.type
_entity.pdbx_description
1 polymer ?
#
loop_
_entity_poly.entity_id
_entity_poly.type
_entity_poly.pdbx_seq_one_letter_code
_entity_poly.pdbx_strand_id
1 'polypeptide(L)'
;TPSNLDIARTMRMSIGRRIALHRPTDDEIFLLEEREHELASLEIILEEELVELATVRDLLDLLRRRQIVVPYIDPSIDPRYKRFELRPAPATRAVMFCLMDVSASMSEHLKDLSKRFFMLLHLFLTRHYQDVDVVFIRHTSTAKEVDEETFFRGTETGGTVISSALNETVRIIKERYNSSDWNIYIAQSTDGDNIPDDNEQCAQVMSEVLLPMVQYFAYLEVVEEQTSMISRQKTSLWTTYEQAVGNKKNFAMKVANMATQIYPVFRELFAKRAH
;
A
#
# COMPACT_ATOMS: atom_id res chain seq x y z
N THR A 1 -6.93 -26.39 9.52
CA THR A 1 -6.30 -27.70 9.27
C THR A 1 -5.09 -27.87 10.17
N PRO A 2 -4.84 -29.06 10.72
CA PRO A 2 -3.68 -29.34 11.60
C PRO A 2 -2.32 -29.08 10.96
N SER A 3 -2.25 -28.83 9.65
CA SER A 3 -1.04 -28.64 8.86
C SER A 3 -0.26 -27.34 9.14
N ASN A 4 -0.85 -26.38 9.85
CA ASN A 4 -0.23 -25.07 10.12
C ASN A 4 0.15 -24.87 11.58
N LEU A 5 0.39 -25.94 12.34
CA LEU A 5 0.78 -25.86 13.74
C LEU A 5 2.14 -25.13 13.88
N ASP A 6 2.16 -24.10 14.72
CA ASP A 6 3.39 -23.42 15.13
C ASP A 6 3.99 -24.12 16.34
N ILE A 7 4.87 -25.08 16.09
CA ILE A 7 5.49 -25.91 17.13
C ILE A 7 6.19 -25.06 18.19
N ALA A 8 6.96 -24.05 17.76
CA ALA A 8 7.72 -23.22 18.70
C ALA A 8 6.81 -22.41 19.64
N ARG A 9 5.73 -21.84 19.13
CA ARG A 9 4.75 -21.12 19.95
C ARG A 9 3.95 -22.06 20.85
N THR A 10 3.55 -23.21 20.33
CA THR A 10 2.86 -24.24 21.10
C THR A 10 3.71 -24.69 22.28
N MET A 11 4.99 -25.00 22.05
CA MET A 11 5.91 -25.42 23.12
C MET A 11 6.13 -24.31 24.16
N ARG A 12 6.27 -23.06 23.76
CA ARG A 12 6.38 -21.95 24.71
C ARG A 12 5.13 -21.80 25.59
N MET A 13 3.95 -21.96 25.01
CA MET A 13 2.70 -21.93 25.78
C MET A 13 2.64 -23.08 26.77
N SER A 14 2.96 -24.30 26.34
CA SER A 14 3.03 -25.49 27.20
C SER A 14 4.03 -25.31 28.35
N ILE A 15 5.24 -24.83 28.08
CA ILE A 15 6.26 -24.57 29.12
C ILE A 15 5.74 -23.52 30.12
N GLY A 16 5.23 -22.40 29.62
CA GLY A 16 4.69 -21.34 30.50
C GLY A 16 3.56 -21.86 31.41
N ARG A 17 2.63 -22.64 30.86
CA ARG A 17 1.53 -23.24 31.62
C ARG A 17 2.04 -24.24 32.68
N ARG A 18 2.98 -25.12 32.30
CA ARG A 18 3.54 -26.11 33.23
C ARG A 18 4.28 -25.47 34.39
N ILE A 19 5.04 -24.41 34.14
CA ILE A 19 5.70 -23.61 35.18
C ILE A 19 4.68 -22.93 36.07
N ALA A 20 3.69 -22.25 35.50
CA ALA A 20 2.68 -21.52 36.23
C ALA A 20 1.81 -22.44 37.13
N LEU A 21 1.53 -23.67 36.70
CA LEU A 21 0.75 -24.66 37.42
C LEU A 21 1.63 -25.61 38.25
N HIS A 22 2.93 -25.36 38.35
CA HIS A 22 3.87 -26.18 39.12
C HIS A 22 3.75 -27.67 38.80
N ARG A 23 3.81 -28.02 37.49
CA ARG A 23 3.87 -29.42 37.07
C ARG A 23 5.16 -30.03 37.57
N PRO A 24 5.07 -31.19 38.33
CA PRO A 24 6.26 -31.89 38.74
C PRO A 24 7.13 -32.31 37.54
N THR A 25 8.45 -32.20 37.68
CA THR A 25 9.40 -32.67 36.68
C THR A 25 9.55 -34.19 36.76
N ASP A 26 9.98 -34.78 35.67
CA ASP A 26 10.23 -36.23 35.64
C ASP A 26 11.44 -36.60 36.52
N ASP A 27 12.40 -35.67 36.68
CA ASP A 27 13.56 -35.83 37.56
C ASP A 27 13.13 -35.85 39.06
N GLU A 28 12.20 -34.97 39.45
CA GLU A 28 11.67 -34.99 40.82
C GLU A 28 10.97 -36.32 41.18
N ILE A 29 10.20 -36.84 40.24
CA ILE A 29 9.52 -38.12 40.45
C ILE A 29 10.54 -39.26 40.47
N PHE A 30 11.52 -39.26 39.54
CA PHE A 30 12.55 -40.26 39.47
C PHE A 30 13.38 -40.36 40.77
N LEU A 31 13.78 -39.24 41.34
CA LEU A 31 14.51 -39.20 42.61
C LEU A 31 13.70 -39.80 43.78
N LEU A 32 12.41 -39.56 43.80
CA LEU A 32 11.53 -40.16 44.83
C LEU A 32 11.29 -41.64 44.57
N GLU A 33 11.21 -42.07 43.34
CA GLU A 33 11.11 -43.52 42.98
C GLU A 33 12.38 -44.27 43.36
N GLU A 34 13.59 -43.70 43.13
CA GLU A 34 14.84 -44.25 43.62
C GLU A 34 14.83 -44.39 45.16
N ARG A 35 14.36 -43.33 45.86
CA ARG A 35 14.29 -43.34 47.32
C ARG A 35 13.28 -44.36 47.84
N GLU A 36 12.13 -44.52 47.20
CA GLU A 36 11.16 -45.55 47.51
C GLU A 36 11.78 -46.93 47.35
N HIS A 37 12.51 -47.16 46.27
CA HIS A 37 13.13 -48.46 46.00
C HIS A 37 14.25 -48.79 47.01
N GLU A 38 15.06 -47.82 47.37
CA GLU A 38 16.09 -47.98 48.41
C GLU A 38 15.45 -48.40 49.74
N LEU A 39 14.45 -47.66 50.23
CA LEU A 39 13.78 -47.95 51.48
C LEU A 39 13.02 -49.28 51.49
N ALA A 40 12.39 -49.64 50.35
CA ALA A 40 11.68 -50.90 50.21
C ALA A 40 12.58 -52.14 50.10
N SER A 41 13.84 -51.94 49.72
CA SER A 41 14.84 -53.03 49.58
C SER A 41 15.60 -53.37 50.85
N LEU A 42 15.37 -52.65 51.97
CA LEU A 42 16.02 -52.93 53.26
C LEU A 42 15.53 -54.25 53.84
N GLU A 43 16.46 -55.13 54.22
CA GLU A 43 16.12 -56.42 54.86
C GLU A 43 15.54 -56.27 56.27
N ILE A 44 15.87 -55.18 56.97
CA ILE A 44 15.36 -54.82 58.28
C ILE A 44 14.95 -53.38 58.21
N ILE A 45 13.65 -53.06 58.33
CA ILE A 45 13.08 -51.71 58.29
C ILE A 45 12.86 -51.24 59.71
N LEU A 46 13.49 -50.14 60.12
CA LEU A 46 13.21 -49.47 61.39
C LEU A 46 11.88 -48.70 61.31
N GLU A 47 11.30 -48.42 62.48
CA GLU A 47 10.00 -47.72 62.55
C GLU A 47 10.02 -46.30 61.85
N GLU A 48 11.16 -45.63 61.96
CA GLU A 48 11.42 -44.33 61.28
C GLU A 48 11.45 -44.46 59.75
N GLU A 49 12.08 -45.51 59.22
CA GLU A 49 12.17 -45.81 57.79
C GLU A 49 10.83 -46.24 57.20
N LEU A 50 9.98 -46.90 58.00
CA LEU A 50 8.61 -47.27 57.61
C LEU A 50 7.72 -46.02 57.44
N VAL A 51 7.87 -45.03 58.34
CA VAL A 51 7.18 -43.74 58.24
C VAL A 51 7.69 -42.94 57.04
N GLU A 52 8.99 -42.94 56.79
CA GLU A 52 9.57 -42.27 55.61
C GLU A 52 9.05 -42.95 54.33
N LEU A 53 9.04 -44.24 54.21
CA LEU A 53 8.50 -44.97 53.07
C LEU A 53 7.02 -44.63 52.79
N ALA A 54 6.21 -44.55 53.84
CA ALA A 54 4.81 -44.14 53.69
C ALA A 54 4.69 -42.70 53.16
N THR A 55 5.50 -41.78 53.69
CA THR A 55 5.48 -40.38 53.27
C THR A 55 5.96 -40.21 51.82
N VAL A 56 6.99 -40.93 51.40
CA VAL A 56 7.50 -40.93 50.01
C VAL A 56 6.44 -41.48 49.06
N ARG A 57 5.71 -42.53 49.41
CA ARG A 57 4.62 -43.11 48.59
C ARG A 57 3.46 -42.11 48.43
N ASP A 58 3.02 -41.49 49.53
CA ASP A 58 1.95 -40.47 49.50
C ASP A 58 2.35 -39.27 48.61
N LEU A 59 3.61 -38.86 48.69
CA LEU A 59 4.15 -37.76 47.86
C LEU A 59 4.21 -38.14 46.38
N LEU A 60 4.68 -39.34 46.07
CA LEU A 60 4.70 -39.88 44.69
C LEU A 60 3.29 -39.94 44.09
N ASP A 61 2.32 -40.41 44.82
CA ASP A 61 0.93 -40.45 44.37
C ASP A 61 0.36 -39.05 44.13
N LEU A 62 0.68 -38.09 44.99
CA LEU A 62 0.28 -36.70 44.83
C LEU A 62 0.91 -36.10 43.55
N LEU A 63 2.22 -36.30 43.35
CA LEU A 63 2.95 -35.74 42.18
C LEU A 63 2.47 -36.39 40.89
N ARG A 64 2.27 -37.72 40.87
CA ARG A 64 1.75 -38.43 39.67
C ARG A 64 0.34 -37.97 39.32
N ARG A 65 -0.55 -37.78 40.26
CA ARG A 65 -1.89 -37.18 40.04
C ARG A 65 -1.77 -35.78 39.46
N ARG A 66 -0.84 -34.97 39.97
CA ARG A 66 -0.61 -33.60 39.47
C ARG A 66 -0.07 -33.58 38.02
N GLN A 67 0.78 -34.53 37.64
CA GLN A 67 1.22 -34.70 36.26
C GLN A 67 0.06 -35.00 35.29
N ILE A 68 -0.94 -35.77 35.74
CA ILE A 68 -2.14 -36.08 34.94
C ILE A 68 -3.02 -34.83 34.77
N VAL A 69 -3.22 -34.09 35.84
CA VAL A 69 -4.03 -32.85 35.81
C VAL A 69 -3.38 -31.74 35.00
N VAL A 70 -2.05 -31.70 35.00
CA VAL A 70 -1.26 -30.73 34.20
C VAL A 70 -0.47 -31.49 33.15
N PRO A 71 -1.07 -31.84 31.99
CA PRO A 71 -0.42 -32.61 30.96
C PRO A 71 0.75 -31.84 30.32
N TYR A 72 1.67 -32.58 29.69
CA TYR A 72 2.82 -31.99 29.02
C TYR A 72 2.40 -31.02 27.90
N ILE A 73 1.42 -31.40 27.09
CA ILE A 73 0.73 -30.54 26.12
C ILE A 73 -0.77 -30.67 26.37
N ASP A 74 -1.45 -29.56 26.58
CA ASP A 74 -2.89 -29.51 26.64
C ASP A 74 -3.46 -29.18 25.24
N PRO A 75 -4.19 -30.11 24.59
CA PRO A 75 -4.67 -29.93 23.24
C PRO A 75 -5.69 -28.80 23.08
N SER A 76 -6.30 -28.34 24.19
CA SER A 76 -7.30 -27.27 24.17
C SER A 76 -6.69 -25.88 24.35
N ILE A 77 -5.53 -25.77 25.00
CA ILE A 77 -4.97 -24.49 25.44
C ILE A 77 -3.64 -24.16 24.72
N ASP A 78 -2.75 -25.15 24.55
CA ASP A 78 -1.39 -24.93 24.09
C ASP A 78 -1.25 -24.74 22.57
N PRO A 79 -2.01 -25.44 21.68
CA PRO A 79 -1.79 -25.37 20.24
C PRO A 79 -1.92 -23.95 19.69
N ARG A 80 -0.95 -23.55 18.89
CA ARG A 80 -0.93 -22.30 18.13
C ARG A 80 -0.73 -22.61 16.67
N TYR A 81 -1.54 -21.97 15.82
CA TYR A 81 -1.52 -22.17 14.38
C TYR A 81 -1.04 -20.91 13.68
N LYS A 82 -0.28 -21.07 12.61
CA LYS A 82 0.09 -19.98 11.72
C LYS A 82 -1.08 -19.65 10.83
N ARG A 83 -1.47 -18.37 10.79
CA ARG A 83 -2.43 -17.85 9.83
C ARG A 83 -1.66 -17.21 8.69
N PHE A 84 -1.92 -17.66 7.47
CA PHE A 84 -1.42 -17.00 6.28
C PHE A 84 -2.47 -16.00 5.81
N GLU A 85 -2.08 -14.77 5.66
CA GLU A 85 -2.84 -13.73 4.97
C GLU A 85 -2.17 -13.51 3.61
N LEU A 86 -2.96 -13.65 2.55
CA LEU A 86 -2.55 -13.20 1.23
C LEU A 86 -2.50 -11.67 1.28
N ARG A 87 -1.31 -11.13 1.38
CA ARG A 87 -1.09 -9.71 1.14
C ARG A 87 -0.81 -9.56 -0.36
N PRO A 88 -1.57 -8.74 -1.09
CA PRO A 88 -1.22 -8.43 -2.46
C PRO A 88 0.23 -7.92 -2.48
N ALA A 89 1.06 -8.51 -3.32
CA ALA A 89 2.39 -7.96 -3.56
C ALA A 89 2.20 -6.54 -4.14
N PRO A 90 2.99 -5.54 -3.74
CA PRO A 90 2.95 -4.24 -4.38
C PRO A 90 3.17 -4.42 -5.88
N ALA A 91 2.32 -3.82 -6.71
CA ALA A 91 2.53 -3.84 -8.15
C ALA A 91 3.89 -3.19 -8.45
N THR A 92 4.77 -3.94 -9.13
CA THR A 92 6.12 -3.47 -9.50
C THR A 92 6.11 -2.66 -10.78
N ARG A 93 4.96 -2.59 -11.45
CA ARG A 93 4.72 -1.92 -12.72
C ARG A 93 3.95 -0.63 -12.50
N ALA A 94 4.32 0.40 -13.24
CA ALA A 94 3.58 1.65 -13.29
C ALA A 94 3.28 2.05 -14.73
N VAL A 95 2.15 2.68 -14.96
CA VAL A 95 1.84 3.36 -16.20
C VAL A 95 1.61 4.84 -15.94
N MET A 96 2.21 5.68 -16.78
CA MET A 96 2.09 7.12 -16.75
C MET A 96 1.30 7.60 -17.95
N PHE A 97 0.14 8.20 -17.72
CA PHE A 97 -0.62 8.89 -18.75
C PHE A 97 -0.24 10.37 -18.74
N CYS A 98 0.28 10.84 -19.87
CA CYS A 98 0.59 12.25 -20.12
C CYS A 98 -0.48 12.86 -20.99
N LEU A 99 -1.32 13.72 -20.41
CA LEU A 99 -2.39 14.42 -21.10
C LEU A 99 -1.93 15.85 -21.37
N MET A 100 -1.71 16.18 -22.63
CA MET A 100 -1.26 17.51 -23.05
C MET A 100 -2.31 18.19 -23.89
N ASP A 101 -2.74 19.36 -23.44
CA ASP A 101 -3.50 20.28 -24.23
C ASP A 101 -2.61 20.85 -25.36
N VAL A 102 -3.12 20.79 -26.58
CA VAL A 102 -2.46 21.34 -27.76
C VAL A 102 -3.39 22.28 -28.53
N SER A 103 -4.35 22.88 -27.81
CA SER A 103 -5.26 23.91 -28.33
C SER A 103 -4.47 25.13 -28.82
N ALA A 104 -5.17 26.01 -29.53
CA ALA A 104 -4.54 27.20 -30.13
C ALA A 104 -3.97 28.19 -29.10
N SER A 105 -4.51 28.17 -27.85
CA SER A 105 -4.04 29.00 -26.74
C SER A 105 -2.70 28.51 -26.14
N MET A 106 -2.36 27.24 -26.32
CA MET A 106 -1.11 26.66 -25.84
C MET A 106 0.09 27.08 -26.66
N SER A 107 0.78 28.13 -26.22
CA SER A 107 2.03 28.61 -26.85
C SER A 107 3.17 27.57 -26.72
N GLU A 108 4.24 27.78 -27.48
CA GLU A 108 5.44 26.91 -27.37
C GLU A 108 6.08 26.98 -25.97
N HIS A 109 5.99 28.14 -25.31
CA HIS A 109 6.43 28.28 -23.91
C HIS A 109 5.63 27.37 -22.97
N LEU A 110 4.30 27.38 -23.07
CA LEU A 110 3.42 26.56 -22.23
C LEU A 110 3.65 25.06 -22.49
N LYS A 111 3.83 24.68 -23.76
CA LYS A 111 4.19 23.30 -24.14
C LYS A 111 5.55 22.89 -23.57
N ASP A 112 6.57 23.77 -23.55
CA ASP A 112 7.87 23.47 -22.95
C ASP A 112 7.77 23.24 -21.43
N LEU A 113 6.99 24.04 -20.71
CA LEU A 113 6.71 23.83 -19.29
C LEU A 113 6.07 22.46 -19.03
N SER A 114 5.07 22.09 -19.85
CA SER A 114 4.40 20.79 -19.78
C SER A 114 5.37 19.64 -20.03
N LYS A 115 6.22 19.73 -21.07
CA LYS A 115 7.25 18.72 -21.39
C LYS A 115 8.19 18.49 -20.20
N ARG A 116 8.70 19.55 -19.58
CA ARG A 116 9.58 19.47 -18.41
C ARG A 116 8.92 18.76 -17.22
N PHE A 117 7.65 19.03 -17.01
CA PHE A 117 6.87 18.38 -15.97
C PHE A 117 6.72 16.87 -16.22
N PHE A 118 6.36 16.47 -17.43
CA PHE A 118 6.24 15.06 -17.80
C PHE A 118 7.58 14.32 -17.71
N MET A 119 8.69 14.94 -18.12
CA MET A 119 10.03 14.35 -17.96
C MET A 119 10.40 14.10 -16.50
N LEU A 120 10.07 15.03 -15.60
CA LEU A 120 10.33 14.83 -14.16
C LEU A 120 9.48 13.70 -13.58
N LEU A 121 8.22 13.58 -14.00
CA LEU A 121 7.36 12.49 -13.54
C LEU A 121 7.87 11.13 -14.03
N HIS A 122 8.27 11.04 -15.31
CA HIS A 122 8.86 9.82 -15.85
C HIS A 122 10.13 9.42 -15.07
N LEU A 123 11.03 10.38 -14.84
CA LEU A 123 12.25 10.14 -14.07
C LEU A 123 11.96 9.71 -12.63
N PHE A 124 10.92 10.26 -12.02
CA PHE A 124 10.48 9.87 -10.68
C PHE A 124 9.94 8.44 -10.66
N LEU A 125 9.08 8.06 -11.59
CA LEU A 125 8.50 6.73 -11.65
C LEU A 125 9.54 5.65 -11.94
N THR A 126 10.47 5.90 -12.87
CA THR A 126 11.55 4.95 -13.20
C THR A 126 12.52 4.68 -12.04
N ARG A 127 12.56 5.55 -11.02
CA ARG A 127 13.33 5.30 -9.81
C ARG A 127 12.58 4.43 -8.78
N HIS A 128 11.26 4.36 -8.86
CA HIS A 128 10.43 3.68 -7.87
C HIS A 128 9.86 2.36 -8.38
N TYR A 129 9.75 2.21 -9.69
CA TYR A 129 9.18 1.03 -10.34
C TYR A 129 10.18 0.37 -11.28
N GLN A 130 10.09 -0.95 -11.41
CA GLN A 130 10.98 -1.71 -12.31
C GLN A 130 10.60 -1.52 -13.78
N ASP A 131 9.27 -1.52 -14.04
CA ASP A 131 8.72 -1.34 -15.38
C ASP A 131 7.79 -0.12 -15.35
N VAL A 132 8.02 0.82 -16.26
CA VAL A 132 7.22 2.04 -16.43
C VAL A 132 6.82 2.19 -17.89
N ASP A 133 5.52 2.03 -18.15
CA ASP A 133 4.94 2.36 -19.43
C ASP A 133 4.53 3.84 -19.47
N VAL A 134 4.63 4.46 -20.64
CA VAL A 134 4.17 5.84 -20.85
C VAL A 134 3.16 5.88 -21.98
N VAL A 135 2.01 6.48 -21.72
CA VAL A 135 0.94 6.70 -22.70
C VAL A 135 0.79 8.19 -22.92
N PHE A 136 1.00 8.62 -24.14
CA PHE A 136 0.91 10.02 -24.54
C PHE A 136 -0.45 10.30 -25.18
N ILE A 137 -1.19 11.23 -24.61
CA ILE A 137 -2.50 11.66 -25.12
C ILE A 137 -2.44 13.17 -25.41
N ARG A 138 -2.68 13.53 -26.67
CA ARG A 138 -2.89 14.91 -27.09
C ARG A 138 -4.38 15.16 -27.26
N HIS A 139 -4.82 16.33 -26.87
CA HIS A 139 -6.21 16.72 -27.06
C HIS A 139 -6.36 18.15 -27.55
N THR A 140 -7.38 18.33 -28.32
CA THR A 140 -8.02 19.58 -28.72
C THR A 140 -9.51 19.42 -28.49
N SER A 141 -10.36 19.54 -29.50
CA SER A 141 -11.78 19.13 -29.44
C SER A 141 -11.95 17.60 -29.34
N THR A 142 -10.93 16.84 -29.73
CA THR A 142 -10.87 15.38 -29.64
C THR A 142 -9.53 14.95 -29.07
N ALA A 143 -9.50 13.80 -28.40
CA ALA A 143 -8.28 13.25 -27.84
C ALA A 143 -7.82 12.03 -28.65
N LYS A 144 -6.51 11.85 -28.72
CA LYS A 144 -5.86 10.70 -29.38
C LYS A 144 -4.61 10.30 -28.62
N GLU A 145 -4.40 9.00 -28.50
CA GLU A 145 -3.08 8.45 -28.18
C GLU A 145 -2.14 8.67 -29.35
N VAL A 146 -0.92 9.10 -29.06
CA VAL A 146 0.12 9.39 -30.04
C VAL A 146 1.46 8.84 -29.57
N ASP A 147 2.41 8.70 -30.50
CA ASP A 147 3.80 8.40 -30.14
C ASP A 147 4.49 9.60 -29.50
N GLU A 148 5.64 9.36 -28.86
CA GLU A 148 6.43 10.38 -28.16
C GLU A 148 6.85 11.55 -29.09
N GLU A 149 7.22 11.26 -30.34
CA GLU A 149 7.66 12.30 -31.28
C GLU A 149 6.49 13.23 -31.62
N THR A 150 5.35 12.68 -31.97
CA THR A 150 4.11 13.43 -32.23
C THR A 150 3.67 14.20 -31.00
N PHE A 151 3.77 13.59 -29.79
CA PHE A 151 3.40 14.25 -28.55
C PHE A 151 4.18 15.55 -28.31
N PHE A 152 5.48 15.54 -28.53
CA PHE A 152 6.33 16.69 -28.26
C PHE A 152 6.50 17.68 -29.44
N ARG A 153 6.27 17.25 -30.67
CA ARG A 153 6.56 18.05 -31.86
C ARG A 153 5.35 18.34 -32.75
N GLY A 154 4.24 17.67 -32.54
CA GLY A 154 3.06 17.86 -33.37
C GLY A 154 2.53 19.29 -33.33
N THR A 155 2.03 19.79 -34.45
CA THR A 155 1.59 21.18 -34.68
C THR A 155 0.06 21.31 -34.78
N GLU A 156 -0.70 20.30 -34.32
CA GLU A 156 -2.15 20.35 -34.39
C GLU A 156 -2.68 21.52 -33.52
N THR A 157 -3.70 22.19 -34.03
CA THR A 157 -4.41 23.27 -33.33
C THR A 157 -5.91 23.04 -33.43
N GLY A 158 -6.67 23.48 -32.43
CA GLY A 158 -8.11 23.31 -32.39
C GLY A 158 -8.75 23.95 -31.17
N GLY A 159 -10.03 23.72 -30.99
CA GLY A 159 -10.73 24.07 -29.74
C GLY A 159 -10.31 23.15 -28.60
N THR A 160 -10.83 23.38 -27.39
CA THR A 160 -10.47 22.62 -26.19
C THR A 160 -11.69 21.92 -25.62
N VAL A 161 -11.68 20.58 -25.56
CA VAL A 161 -12.66 19.74 -24.88
C VAL A 161 -11.89 18.75 -23.99
N ILE A 162 -11.76 19.11 -22.74
CA ILE A 162 -10.92 18.37 -21.80
C ILE A 162 -11.48 16.99 -21.47
N SER A 163 -12.83 16.85 -21.38
CA SER A 163 -13.47 15.55 -21.15
C SER A 163 -13.09 14.51 -22.21
N SER A 164 -12.75 14.93 -23.43
CA SER A 164 -12.29 14.00 -24.47
C SER A 164 -11.01 13.28 -24.07
N ALA A 165 -10.04 13.98 -23.46
CA ALA A 165 -8.80 13.39 -22.96
C ALA A 165 -9.03 12.46 -21.77
N LEU A 166 -9.90 12.85 -20.85
CA LEU A 166 -10.26 12.04 -19.69
C LEU A 166 -10.95 10.73 -20.12
N ASN A 167 -11.90 10.81 -21.05
CA ASN A 167 -12.60 9.65 -21.58
C ASN A 167 -11.67 8.70 -22.36
N GLU A 168 -10.75 9.25 -23.16
CA GLU A 168 -9.74 8.45 -23.86
C GLU A 168 -8.81 7.74 -22.87
N THR A 169 -8.41 8.42 -21.81
CA THR A 169 -7.63 7.82 -20.73
C THR A 169 -8.38 6.65 -20.08
N VAL A 170 -9.67 6.83 -19.74
CA VAL A 170 -10.51 5.76 -19.19
C VAL A 170 -10.61 4.56 -20.15
N ARG A 171 -10.76 4.82 -21.46
CA ARG A 171 -10.83 3.77 -22.49
C ARG A 171 -9.53 2.95 -22.49
N ILE A 172 -8.39 3.61 -22.56
CA ILE A 172 -7.07 2.96 -22.61
C ILE A 172 -6.78 2.18 -21.30
N ILE A 173 -7.11 2.75 -20.15
CA ILE A 173 -6.95 2.05 -18.86
C ILE A 173 -7.74 0.73 -18.87
N LYS A 174 -9.01 0.77 -19.27
CA LYS A 174 -9.87 -0.41 -19.29
C LYS A 174 -9.41 -1.47 -20.30
N GLU A 175 -8.82 -1.06 -21.40
CA GLU A 175 -8.36 -1.98 -22.46
C GLU A 175 -7.01 -2.63 -22.14
N ARG A 176 -6.08 -1.89 -21.52
CA ARG A 176 -4.67 -2.33 -21.42
C ARG A 176 -4.12 -2.41 -20.00
N TYR A 177 -4.66 -1.63 -19.06
CA TYR A 177 -4.05 -1.48 -17.73
C TYR A 177 -5.04 -1.82 -16.62
N ASN A 178 -4.93 -3.04 -16.09
CA ASN A 178 -5.74 -3.43 -14.94
C ASN A 178 -5.14 -2.84 -13.65
N SER A 179 -5.95 -2.15 -12.85
CA SER A 179 -5.53 -1.54 -11.58
C SER A 179 -5.04 -2.54 -10.51
N SER A 180 -5.29 -3.86 -10.69
CA SER A 180 -4.69 -4.90 -9.83
C SER A 180 -3.21 -5.14 -10.12
N ASP A 181 -2.75 -4.90 -11.36
CA ASP A 181 -1.43 -5.25 -11.85
C ASP A 181 -0.54 -4.03 -12.09
N TRP A 182 -1.17 -2.85 -12.25
CA TRP A 182 -0.51 -1.60 -12.58
C TRP A 182 -0.82 -0.49 -11.58
N ASN A 183 0.20 0.26 -11.19
CA ASN A 183 0.03 1.55 -10.52
C ASN A 183 -0.17 2.62 -11.58
N ILE A 184 -1.36 3.20 -11.65
CA ILE A 184 -1.75 4.14 -12.70
C ILE A 184 -1.53 5.58 -12.21
N TYR A 185 -0.72 6.32 -12.95
CA TYR A 185 -0.44 7.74 -12.71
C TYR A 185 -0.94 8.56 -13.89
N ILE A 186 -1.57 9.67 -13.61
CA ILE A 186 -2.00 10.62 -14.64
C ILE A 186 -1.38 11.98 -14.36
N ALA A 187 -0.82 12.58 -15.40
CA ALA A 187 -0.36 13.95 -15.40
C ALA A 187 -1.09 14.70 -16.52
N GLN A 188 -1.88 15.69 -16.15
CA GLN A 188 -2.58 16.57 -17.08
C GLN A 188 -1.93 17.96 -17.07
N SER A 189 -1.65 18.49 -18.23
CA SER A 189 -1.16 19.88 -18.39
C SER A 189 -1.96 20.62 -19.44
N THR A 190 -2.46 21.79 -19.07
CA THR A 190 -3.31 22.69 -19.87
C THR A 190 -3.14 24.13 -19.40
N ASP A 191 -3.54 25.12 -20.17
CA ASP A 191 -3.64 26.53 -19.76
C ASP A 191 -4.93 26.83 -18.94
N GLY A 192 -5.78 25.82 -18.79
CA GLY A 192 -7.03 25.92 -18.04
C GLY A 192 -8.23 26.39 -18.85
N ASP A 193 -8.06 26.68 -20.13
CA ASP A 193 -9.18 26.98 -21.02
C ASP A 193 -9.97 25.70 -21.32
N ASN A 194 -11.27 25.79 -21.17
CA ASN A 194 -12.21 24.71 -21.50
C ASN A 194 -13.57 25.30 -21.86
N ILE A 195 -14.35 24.56 -22.63
CA ILE A 195 -15.75 24.93 -22.89
C ILE A 195 -16.53 24.81 -21.57
N PRO A 196 -17.28 25.86 -21.14
CA PRO A 196 -17.97 25.84 -19.86
C PRO A 196 -18.90 24.63 -19.65
N ASP A 197 -19.61 24.22 -20.70
CA ASP A 197 -20.51 23.04 -20.65
C ASP A 197 -19.79 21.71 -20.47
N ASP A 198 -18.49 21.64 -20.79
CA ASP A 198 -17.65 20.45 -20.63
C ASP A 198 -17.14 20.26 -19.18
N ASN A 199 -17.16 21.32 -18.38
CA ASN A 199 -16.60 21.29 -17.02
C ASN A 199 -17.35 20.31 -16.11
N GLU A 200 -18.67 20.24 -16.22
CA GLU A 200 -19.49 19.30 -15.43
C GLU A 200 -19.14 17.85 -15.77
N GLN A 201 -18.97 17.55 -17.06
CA GLN A 201 -18.56 16.23 -17.51
C GLN A 201 -17.15 15.88 -17.03
N CYS A 202 -16.22 16.85 -17.05
CA CYS A 202 -14.87 16.67 -16.51
C CYS A 202 -14.93 16.34 -15.00
N ALA A 203 -15.73 17.06 -14.21
CA ALA A 203 -15.89 16.81 -12.79
C ALA A 203 -16.44 15.40 -12.51
N GLN A 204 -17.45 14.98 -13.27
CA GLN A 204 -18.06 13.69 -13.12
C GLN A 204 -17.06 12.55 -13.45
N VAL A 205 -16.42 12.59 -14.61
CA VAL A 205 -15.44 11.58 -15.03
C VAL A 205 -14.28 11.49 -14.04
N MET A 206 -13.79 12.64 -13.56
CA MET A 206 -12.72 12.68 -12.57
C MET A 206 -13.12 12.03 -11.25
N SER A 207 -14.27 12.45 -10.67
CA SER A 207 -14.66 12.03 -9.31
C SER A 207 -15.17 10.58 -9.25
N GLU A 208 -15.94 10.14 -10.26
CA GLU A 208 -16.65 8.88 -10.25
C GLU A 208 -15.87 7.75 -10.92
N VAL A 209 -15.03 8.07 -11.93
CA VAL A 209 -14.38 7.05 -12.75
C VAL A 209 -12.86 7.04 -12.57
N LEU A 210 -12.17 8.15 -12.85
CA LEU A 210 -10.70 8.16 -12.88
C LEU A 210 -10.07 8.04 -11.51
N LEU A 211 -10.44 8.89 -10.55
CA LEU A 211 -9.80 8.88 -9.23
C LEU A 211 -9.93 7.58 -8.46
N PRO A 212 -11.03 6.79 -8.57
CA PRO A 212 -11.09 5.45 -7.99
C PRO A 212 -10.13 4.43 -8.62
N MET A 213 -9.74 4.64 -9.88
CA MET A 213 -8.90 3.70 -10.64
C MET A 213 -7.39 4.02 -10.56
N VAL A 214 -7.04 5.27 -10.21
CA VAL A 214 -5.66 5.74 -10.29
C VAL A 214 -5.00 5.88 -8.93
N GLN A 215 -3.71 5.62 -8.91
CA GLN A 215 -2.87 5.83 -7.74
C GLN A 215 -2.69 7.33 -7.47
N TYR A 216 -2.56 8.11 -8.53
CA TYR A 216 -2.38 9.54 -8.42
C TYR A 216 -2.72 10.29 -9.70
N PHE A 217 -3.35 11.46 -9.55
CA PHE A 217 -3.61 12.41 -10.62
C PHE A 217 -2.98 13.77 -10.27
N ALA A 218 -2.05 14.22 -11.09
CA ALA A 218 -1.41 15.52 -10.99
C ALA A 218 -1.95 16.45 -12.08
N TYR A 219 -2.53 17.57 -11.70
CA TYR A 219 -2.96 18.63 -12.59
C TYR A 219 -1.99 19.80 -12.54
N LEU A 220 -1.42 20.15 -13.67
CA LEU A 220 -0.56 21.31 -13.84
C LEU A 220 -1.23 22.31 -14.77
N GLU A 221 -1.57 23.47 -14.25
CA GLU A 221 -1.98 24.59 -15.09
C GLU A 221 -0.75 25.43 -15.44
N VAL A 222 -0.48 25.59 -16.73
CA VAL A 222 0.63 26.39 -17.24
C VAL A 222 0.10 27.72 -17.74
N VAL A 223 0.78 28.79 -17.38
CA VAL A 223 0.38 30.16 -17.76
C VAL A 223 1.57 30.94 -18.30
N GLU A 224 1.30 31.98 -19.09
CA GLU A 224 2.33 32.81 -19.68
C GLU A 224 3.22 33.48 -18.62
N GLU A 225 4.50 33.66 -18.95
CA GLU A 225 5.51 34.19 -18.01
C GLU A 225 5.14 35.55 -17.41
N GLN A 226 4.48 36.41 -18.20
CA GLN A 226 4.04 37.72 -17.75
C GLN A 226 2.85 37.70 -16.80
N THR A 227 2.23 36.52 -16.61
CA THR A 227 1.06 36.40 -15.74
C THR A 227 1.48 36.51 -14.27
N SER A 228 0.93 37.53 -13.59
CA SER A 228 1.17 37.70 -12.15
C SER A 228 0.50 36.57 -11.35
N MET A 229 1.29 35.77 -10.70
CA MET A 229 0.81 34.65 -9.87
C MET A 229 0.00 35.12 -8.66
N ILE A 230 0.20 36.37 -8.21
CA ILE A 230 -0.49 36.96 -7.04
C ILE A 230 -1.92 37.39 -7.38
N SER A 231 -2.12 37.98 -8.57
CA SER A 231 -3.40 38.52 -9.01
C SER A 231 -4.13 37.64 -10.03
N ARG A 232 -3.64 36.43 -10.28
CA ARG A 232 -4.24 35.49 -11.23
C ARG A 232 -5.65 35.10 -10.77
N GLN A 233 -6.61 35.23 -11.65
CA GLN A 233 -7.92 34.61 -11.45
C GLN A 233 -7.86 33.11 -11.74
N LYS A 234 -8.55 32.32 -10.94
CA LYS A 234 -8.69 30.87 -11.18
C LYS A 234 -9.51 30.66 -12.45
N THR A 235 -9.06 29.72 -13.28
CA THR A 235 -9.83 29.31 -14.46
C THR A 235 -11.11 28.58 -14.07
N SER A 236 -12.06 28.48 -14.99
CA SER A 236 -13.30 27.72 -14.73
C SER A 236 -13.02 26.26 -14.45
N LEU A 237 -12.12 25.64 -15.19
CA LEU A 237 -11.68 24.26 -14.99
C LEU A 237 -11.02 24.06 -13.62
N TRP A 238 -10.11 24.98 -13.24
CA TRP A 238 -9.50 24.95 -11.90
C TRP A 238 -10.55 24.92 -10.79
N THR A 239 -11.52 25.83 -10.87
CA THR A 239 -12.59 25.94 -9.87
C THR A 239 -13.43 24.66 -9.83
N THR A 240 -13.74 24.11 -10.98
CA THR A 240 -14.50 22.85 -11.11
C THR A 240 -13.74 21.67 -10.47
N TYR A 241 -12.47 21.51 -10.75
CA TYR A 241 -11.67 20.43 -10.15
C TYR A 241 -11.47 20.63 -8.65
N GLU A 242 -11.22 21.85 -8.20
CA GLU A 242 -11.08 22.15 -6.77
C GLU A 242 -12.35 21.79 -5.99
N GLN A 243 -13.52 22.08 -6.52
CA GLN A 243 -14.81 21.76 -5.90
C GLN A 243 -15.13 20.26 -5.94
N ALA A 244 -14.91 19.61 -7.07
CA ALA A 244 -15.29 18.22 -7.26
C ALA A 244 -14.35 17.23 -6.55
N VAL A 245 -13.03 17.50 -6.57
CA VAL A 245 -12.02 16.52 -6.18
C VAL A 245 -10.86 17.08 -5.34
N GLY A 246 -10.85 18.37 -5.03
CA GLY A 246 -9.72 19.03 -4.34
C GLY A 246 -9.35 18.44 -2.99
N ASN A 247 -10.26 17.76 -2.30
CA ASN A 247 -10.04 17.12 -1.01
C ASN A 247 -9.59 15.66 -1.12
N LYS A 248 -9.45 15.11 -2.32
CA LYS A 248 -9.04 13.72 -2.50
C LYS A 248 -7.53 13.57 -2.29
N LYS A 249 -7.11 12.53 -1.56
CA LYS A 249 -5.69 12.28 -1.26
C LYS A 249 -4.85 11.94 -2.50
N ASN A 250 -5.46 11.41 -3.54
CA ASN A 250 -4.81 11.01 -4.78
C ASN A 250 -4.96 12.05 -5.91
N PHE A 251 -5.26 13.30 -5.56
CA PHE A 251 -5.34 14.40 -6.50
C PHE A 251 -4.57 15.62 -5.97
N ALA A 252 -3.88 16.32 -6.86
CA ALA A 252 -3.30 17.62 -6.53
C ALA A 252 -3.19 18.52 -7.77
N MET A 253 -3.28 19.81 -7.52
CA MET A 253 -3.27 20.86 -8.55
C MET A 253 -2.18 21.88 -8.25
N LYS A 254 -1.45 22.29 -9.27
CA LYS A 254 -0.45 23.36 -9.18
C LYS A 254 -0.44 24.22 -10.46
N VAL A 255 0.14 25.39 -10.35
CA VAL A 255 0.33 26.33 -11.45
C VAL A 255 1.81 26.63 -11.62
N ALA A 256 2.24 26.80 -12.86
CA ALA A 256 3.59 27.25 -13.19
C ALA A 256 3.58 28.21 -14.39
N ASN A 257 4.43 29.26 -14.34
CA ASN A 257 4.63 30.19 -15.45
C ASN A 257 6.08 30.26 -15.92
N MET A 258 7.01 29.63 -15.20
CA MET A 258 8.43 29.63 -15.54
C MET A 258 9.06 28.25 -15.37
N ALA A 259 10.04 27.93 -16.19
CA ALA A 259 10.76 26.66 -16.11
C ALA A 259 11.42 26.37 -14.75
N THR A 260 11.87 27.42 -14.05
CA THR A 260 12.46 27.33 -12.71
C THR A 260 11.48 26.86 -11.64
N GLN A 261 10.18 27.04 -11.87
CA GLN A 261 9.13 26.61 -10.95
C GLN A 261 8.74 25.14 -11.11
N ILE A 262 9.04 24.52 -12.25
CA ILE A 262 8.58 23.16 -12.55
C ILE A 262 9.09 22.17 -11.51
N TYR A 263 10.37 22.23 -11.13
CA TYR A 263 10.90 21.31 -10.11
C TYR A 263 10.31 21.55 -8.69
N PRO A 264 10.23 22.78 -8.17
CA PRO A 264 9.52 23.06 -6.91
C PRO A 264 8.06 22.57 -6.92
N VAL A 265 7.31 22.88 -8.00
CA VAL A 265 5.92 22.45 -8.19
C VAL A 265 5.81 20.92 -8.20
N PHE A 266 6.68 20.26 -8.95
CA PHE A 266 6.75 18.80 -8.98
C PHE A 266 6.99 18.23 -7.57
N ARG A 267 7.97 18.77 -6.86
CA ARG A 267 8.26 18.33 -5.49
C ARG A 267 7.07 18.50 -4.55
N GLU A 268 6.32 19.60 -4.65
CA GLU A 268 5.13 19.82 -3.83
C GLU A 268 3.98 18.87 -4.18
N LEU A 269 3.80 18.55 -5.48
CA LEU A 269 2.80 17.60 -5.94
C LEU A 269 3.08 16.19 -5.38
N PHE A 270 4.35 15.78 -5.27
CA PHE A 270 4.73 14.41 -4.90
C PHE A 270 5.35 14.26 -3.50
N ALA A 271 5.70 15.35 -2.79
CA ALA A 271 6.37 15.30 -1.47
C ALA A 271 5.52 14.72 -0.33
N LYS A 272 4.19 14.70 -0.43
CA LYS A 272 3.29 14.23 0.65
C LYS A 272 3.14 12.71 0.73
N ARG A 273 3.91 11.91 -0.01
CA ARG A 273 3.70 10.45 -0.14
C ARG A 273 4.89 9.56 0.15
N ALA A 274 5.91 10.08 0.79
CA ALA A 274 7.04 9.27 1.28
C ALA A 274 6.77 8.73 2.71
N HIS A 275 5.50 8.35 2.99
CA HIS A 275 5.15 7.67 4.26
C HIS A 275 4.23 6.49 4.00
#